data_c2e3a184ac855e6aa04ee86ea869c744
#
_entry.id   c2e3a184ac855e6aa04ee86ea869c744
#
_cell.length_a   1.000
_cell.length_b   1.000
_cell.length_c   1.000
_cell.angle_alpha   90.00
_cell.angle_beta   90.00
_cell.angle_gamma   90.00
#
_symmetry.space_group_name_H-M   'P 1'
#
loop_
_entity.id
_entity.type
_entity.pdbx_description
1 polymer ?
#
loop_
_entity_poly.entity_id
_entity_poly.type
_entity_poly.pdbx_seq_one_letter_code
_entity_poly.pdbx_strand_id
1 'polypeptide(L)'
;MDRAVFSKCAELISADIQANIEELPSNTFEQCSKLQNIKLPESLKRISNNTFINCSLLEEITIPDAVTVIDDKAFSQCSSLKKVILGTQLERIGTNAFNQCSALETILCPDETPATLGKGAFPVADGWTVTNASYRIYVPDEQLETYRQAWPDYWAAPSNFQITKVIYGISSMPTQ
;
A
#
# COMPACT_ATOMS: atom_id res chain seq x y z
N MET A 1 -10.30 -12.26 16.41
CA MET A 1 -9.79 -13.27 15.45
C MET A 1 -8.41 -13.72 15.95
N ASP A 2 -8.10 -14.99 15.90
CA ASP A 2 -6.77 -15.47 16.28
C ASP A 2 -5.73 -15.06 15.24
N ARG A 3 -4.45 -14.96 15.67
CA ARG A 3 -3.35 -14.62 14.76
C ARG A 3 -3.17 -15.68 13.68
N ALA A 4 -2.80 -15.26 12.47
CA ALA A 4 -2.35 -16.14 11.38
C ALA A 4 -3.36 -17.20 10.88
N VAL A 5 -4.67 -16.90 10.93
CA VAL A 5 -5.74 -17.88 10.60
C VAL A 5 -5.59 -18.50 9.20
N PHE A 6 -5.11 -17.72 8.21
CA PHE A 6 -4.89 -18.19 6.83
C PHE A 6 -3.42 -18.18 6.43
N SER A 7 -2.49 -18.04 7.41
CA SER A 7 -1.06 -18.05 7.09
C SER A 7 -0.67 -19.30 6.32
N LYS A 8 0.10 -19.11 5.23
CA LYS A 8 0.60 -20.17 4.34
C LYS A 8 -0.48 -20.97 3.59
N CYS A 9 -1.70 -20.43 3.49
CA CYS A 9 -2.72 -20.99 2.61
C CYS A 9 -2.36 -20.70 1.14
N ALA A 10 -1.32 -21.37 0.63
CA ALA A 10 -0.73 -21.09 -0.68
C ALA A 10 -1.70 -21.32 -1.85
N GLU A 11 -2.75 -22.10 -1.68
CA GLU A 11 -3.78 -22.37 -2.69
C GLU A 11 -4.98 -21.43 -2.61
N LEU A 12 -5.02 -20.51 -1.63
CA LEU A 12 -6.11 -19.53 -1.50
C LEU A 12 -6.03 -18.52 -2.64
N ILE A 13 -7.09 -18.47 -3.46
CA ILE A 13 -7.16 -17.58 -4.64
C ILE A 13 -7.89 -16.28 -4.31
N SER A 14 -8.93 -16.36 -3.51
CA SER A 14 -9.73 -15.19 -3.14
C SER A 14 -10.30 -15.30 -1.74
N ALA A 15 -10.55 -14.15 -1.10
CA ALA A 15 -11.23 -14.07 0.18
C ALA A 15 -12.20 -12.87 0.21
N ASP A 16 -13.38 -13.06 0.77
CA ASP A 16 -14.35 -12.02 1.08
C ASP A 16 -14.62 -12.02 2.59
N ILE A 17 -14.15 -10.99 3.28
CA ILE A 17 -14.30 -10.89 4.75
C ILE A 17 -15.58 -10.13 5.06
N GLN A 18 -16.66 -10.87 5.28
CA GLN A 18 -17.98 -10.32 5.60
C GLN A 18 -18.17 -10.08 7.11
N ALA A 19 -17.25 -10.57 7.94
CA ALA A 19 -17.31 -10.38 9.38
C ALA A 19 -17.08 -8.91 9.75
N ASN A 20 -17.86 -8.41 10.70
CA ASN A 20 -17.68 -7.07 11.26
C ASN A 20 -16.48 -7.07 12.22
N ILE A 21 -15.28 -6.93 11.67
CA ILE A 21 -14.02 -6.87 12.43
C ILE A 21 -13.37 -5.52 12.27
N GLU A 22 -12.70 -5.05 13.32
CA GLU A 22 -11.98 -3.77 13.30
C GLU A 22 -10.48 -3.95 13.03
N GLU A 23 -9.95 -5.16 13.16
CA GLU A 23 -8.53 -5.46 12.96
C GLU A 23 -8.34 -6.75 12.20
N LEU A 24 -7.42 -6.73 11.19
CA LEU A 24 -6.81 -7.92 10.63
C LEU A 24 -5.54 -8.22 11.43
N PRO A 25 -5.51 -9.32 12.20
CA PRO A 25 -4.36 -9.69 13.01
C PRO A 25 -3.10 -9.92 12.19
N SER A 26 -1.94 -9.78 12.84
CA SER A 26 -0.64 -10.03 12.21
C SER A 26 -0.58 -11.41 11.55
N ASN A 27 0.04 -11.47 10.37
CA ASN A 27 0.29 -12.67 9.58
C ASN A 27 -0.98 -13.40 9.10
N THR A 28 -2.17 -12.77 9.13
CA THR A 28 -3.44 -13.45 8.80
C THR A 28 -3.39 -14.13 7.42
N PHE A 29 -2.86 -13.47 6.40
CA PHE A 29 -2.71 -13.98 5.03
C PHE A 29 -1.23 -14.10 4.60
N GLU A 30 -0.33 -14.19 5.57
CA GLU A 30 1.10 -14.36 5.28
C GLU A 30 1.33 -15.54 4.33
N GLN A 31 2.09 -15.31 3.24
CA GLN A 31 2.44 -16.34 2.25
C GLN A 31 1.23 -17.02 1.56
N CYS A 32 0.09 -16.34 1.46
CA CYS A 32 -1.00 -16.76 0.57
C CYS A 32 -0.60 -16.43 -0.89
N SER A 33 0.35 -17.19 -1.44
CA SER A 33 1.04 -16.85 -2.69
C SER A 33 0.13 -16.80 -3.92
N LYS A 34 -1.01 -17.51 -3.92
CA LYS A 34 -2.01 -17.49 -5.01
C LYS A 34 -3.16 -16.52 -4.76
N LEU A 35 -3.15 -15.75 -3.67
CA LEU A 35 -4.21 -14.78 -3.39
C LEU A 35 -4.17 -13.67 -4.44
N GLN A 36 -5.22 -13.57 -5.25
CA GLN A 36 -5.38 -12.57 -6.32
C GLN A 36 -6.35 -11.47 -5.91
N ASN A 37 -7.41 -11.83 -5.20
CA ASN A 37 -8.48 -10.91 -4.84
C ASN A 37 -8.82 -11.03 -3.35
N ILE A 38 -8.96 -9.89 -2.70
CA ILE A 38 -9.47 -9.82 -1.34
C ILE A 38 -10.42 -8.64 -1.20
N LYS A 39 -11.56 -8.89 -0.54
CA LYS A 39 -12.46 -7.84 -0.12
C LYS A 39 -12.37 -7.68 1.38
N LEU A 40 -12.02 -6.48 1.81
CA LEU A 40 -11.91 -6.08 3.20
C LEU A 40 -13.23 -5.49 3.70
N PRO A 41 -13.61 -5.70 4.98
CA PRO A 41 -14.84 -5.15 5.52
C PRO A 41 -14.71 -3.65 5.79
N GLU A 42 -15.78 -2.90 5.57
CA GLU A 42 -15.83 -1.44 5.79
C GLU A 42 -15.62 -1.03 7.26
N SER A 43 -15.81 -1.96 8.20
CA SER A 43 -15.55 -1.76 9.64
C SER A 43 -14.08 -1.82 10.03
N LEU A 44 -13.21 -2.21 9.08
CA LEU A 44 -11.79 -2.41 9.36
C LEU A 44 -11.09 -1.09 9.69
N LYS A 45 -10.40 -1.03 10.84
CA LYS A 45 -9.63 0.12 11.30
C LYS A 45 -8.12 -0.09 11.22
N ARG A 46 -7.68 -1.36 11.24
CA ARG A 46 -6.25 -1.68 11.28
C ARG A 46 -5.92 -2.92 10.45
N ILE A 47 -4.83 -2.81 9.69
CA ILE A 47 -4.16 -3.92 9.03
C ILE A 47 -2.81 -4.11 9.73
N SER A 48 -2.70 -5.20 10.52
CA SER A 48 -1.55 -5.43 11.39
C SER A 48 -0.31 -5.91 10.64
N ASN A 49 0.81 -6.10 11.38
CA ASN A 49 2.11 -6.46 10.81
C ASN A 49 2.05 -7.71 9.94
N ASN A 50 2.72 -7.69 8.78
CA ASN A 50 2.89 -8.83 7.89
C ASN A 50 1.58 -9.46 7.40
N THR A 51 0.43 -8.80 7.52
CA THR A 51 -0.89 -9.40 7.22
C THR A 51 -0.94 -10.03 5.85
N PHE A 52 -0.39 -9.38 4.82
CA PHE A 52 -0.34 -9.84 3.43
C PHE A 52 1.09 -10.04 2.91
N ILE A 53 2.06 -10.21 3.81
CA ILE A 53 3.45 -10.40 3.35
C ILE A 53 3.54 -11.63 2.42
N ASN A 54 4.20 -11.47 1.27
CA ASN A 54 4.36 -12.53 0.27
C ASN A 54 3.03 -13.01 -0.38
N CYS A 55 1.99 -12.19 -0.46
CA CYS A 55 0.85 -12.43 -1.34
C CYS A 55 1.25 -12.06 -2.78
N SER A 56 2.09 -12.90 -3.40
CA SER A 56 2.82 -12.55 -4.63
C SER A 56 1.94 -12.36 -5.87
N LEU A 57 0.74 -12.90 -5.91
CA LEU A 57 -0.22 -12.73 -7.02
C LEU A 57 -1.32 -11.70 -6.73
N LEU A 58 -1.30 -10.99 -5.60
CA LEU A 58 -2.24 -9.91 -5.34
C LEU A 58 -1.92 -8.73 -6.28
N GLU A 59 -2.86 -8.38 -7.17
CA GLU A 59 -2.65 -7.34 -8.18
C GLU A 59 -3.18 -5.96 -7.76
N GLU A 60 -4.28 -5.93 -7.03
CA GLU A 60 -4.90 -4.68 -6.57
C GLU A 60 -5.39 -4.81 -5.13
N ILE A 61 -5.39 -3.70 -4.41
CA ILE A 61 -5.99 -3.61 -3.08
C ILE A 61 -6.69 -2.28 -2.90
N THR A 62 -7.92 -2.33 -2.39
CA THR A 62 -8.65 -1.18 -1.88
C THR A 62 -8.70 -1.26 -0.37
N ILE A 63 -8.16 -0.25 0.29
CA ILE A 63 -8.17 -0.10 1.74
C ILE A 63 -9.44 0.65 2.11
N PRO A 64 -10.31 0.08 2.97
CA PRO A 64 -11.54 0.75 3.41
C PRO A 64 -11.28 2.10 4.09
N ASP A 65 -12.22 3.03 3.96
CA ASP A 65 -12.09 4.39 4.47
C ASP A 65 -11.88 4.46 5.99
N ALA A 66 -12.44 3.54 6.76
CA ALA A 66 -12.29 3.50 8.21
C ALA A 66 -10.89 3.05 8.68
N VAL A 67 -10.01 2.58 7.78
CA VAL A 67 -8.66 2.15 8.15
C VAL A 67 -7.81 3.37 8.49
N THR A 68 -7.32 3.41 9.74
CA THR A 68 -6.42 4.46 10.21
C THR A 68 -4.95 4.03 10.22
N VAL A 69 -4.68 2.72 10.30
CA VAL A 69 -3.31 2.20 10.39
C VAL A 69 -3.08 1.00 9.48
N ILE A 70 -2.03 1.10 8.68
CA ILE A 70 -1.37 -0.02 8.00
C ILE A 70 -0.02 -0.22 8.69
N ASP A 71 0.19 -1.36 9.34
CA ASP A 71 1.40 -1.63 10.11
C ASP A 71 2.60 -2.08 9.26
N ASP A 72 3.72 -2.36 9.95
CA ASP A 72 4.99 -2.69 9.32
C ASP A 72 4.89 -3.94 8.45
N LYS A 73 5.44 -3.85 7.23
CA LYS A 73 5.50 -4.93 6.24
C LYS A 73 4.14 -5.54 5.85
N ALA A 74 3.03 -4.84 6.10
CA ALA A 74 1.68 -5.38 5.87
C ALA A 74 1.48 -5.95 4.47
N PHE A 75 2.04 -5.32 3.42
CA PHE A 75 1.99 -5.75 2.02
C PHE A 75 3.39 -5.98 1.43
N SER A 76 4.41 -6.17 2.26
CA SER A 76 5.76 -6.40 1.76
C SER A 76 5.82 -7.65 0.89
N GLN A 77 6.57 -7.57 -0.24
CA GLN A 77 6.75 -8.67 -1.19
C GLN A 77 5.47 -9.10 -1.94
N CYS A 78 4.46 -8.23 -2.03
CA CYS A 78 3.35 -8.41 -2.96
C CYS A 78 3.84 -8.02 -4.37
N SER A 79 4.62 -8.89 -5.01
CA SER A 79 5.41 -8.57 -6.21
C SER A 79 4.58 -8.26 -7.45
N SER A 80 3.32 -8.73 -7.52
CA SER A 80 2.37 -8.41 -8.61
C SER A 80 1.46 -7.23 -8.30
N LEU A 81 1.58 -6.58 -7.13
CA LEU A 81 0.69 -5.49 -6.73
C LEU A 81 0.95 -4.24 -7.59
N LYS A 82 -0.02 -3.92 -8.45
CA LYS A 82 0.02 -2.80 -9.42
C LYS A 82 -0.66 -1.55 -8.89
N LYS A 83 -1.77 -1.75 -8.17
CA LYS A 83 -2.64 -0.63 -7.77
C LYS A 83 -3.02 -0.72 -6.29
N VAL A 84 -2.86 0.40 -5.61
CA VAL A 84 -3.29 0.57 -4.22
C VAL A 84 -4.22 1.77 -4.16
N ILE A 85 -5.42 1.57 -3.62
CA ILE A 85 -6.35 2.66 -3.29
C ILE A 85 -6.38 2.74 -1.76
N LEU A 86 -5.89 3.84 -1.21
CA LEU A 86 -5.91 4.08 0.23
C LEU A 86 -7.26 4.67 0.66
N GLY A 87 -7.68 4.36 1.89
CA GLY A 87 -8.87 4.96 2.50
C GLY A 87 -8.66 6.42 2.89
N THR A 88 -9.74 7.10 3.23
CA THR A 88 -9.77 8.55 3.49
C THR A 88 -9.48 8.93 4.95
N GLN A 89 -9.19 7.98 5.84
CA GLN A 89 -8.90 8.25 7.26
C GLN A 89 -7.54 7.71 7.69
N LEU A 90 -6.61 7.53 6.74
CA LEU A 90 -5.33 6.87 7.01
C LEU A 90 -4.35 7.82 7.72
N GLU A 91 -4.00 7.48 8.95
CA GLU A 91 -3.08 8.24 9.81
C GLU A 91 -1.63 7.77 9.72
N ARG A 92 -1.42 6.45 9.51
CA ARG A 92 -0.07 5.86 9.51
C ARG A 92 0.07 4.71 8.52
N ILE A 93 1.19 4.73 7.79
CA ILE A 93 1.69 3.59 7.01
C ILE A 93 3.05 3.18 7.61
N GLY A 94 3.16 1.94 8.04
CA GLY A 94 4.31 1.40 8.76
C GLY A 94 5.57 1.24 7.91
N THR A 95 6.66 0.85 8.59
CA THR A 95 7.97 0.60 7.97
C THR A 95 7.90 -0.54 6.97
N ASN A 96 8.41 -0.31 5.75
CA ASN A 96 8.43 -1.31 4.68
C ASN A 96 7.05 -1.87 4.32
N ALA A 97 5.97 -1.13 4.55
CA ALA A 97 4.60 -1.63 4.36
C ALA A 97 4.37 -2.19 2.95
N PHE A 98 4.86 -1.51 1.91
CA PHE A 98 4.78 -1.92 0.50
C PHE A 98 6.16 -2.22 -0.10
N ASN A 99 7.16 -2.55 0.73
CA ASN A 99 8.50 -2.85 0.24
C ASN A 99 8.48 -4.08 -0.69
N GLN A 100 9.26 -4.04 -1.77
CA GLN A 100 9.34 -5.09 -2.79
C GLN A 100 8.01 -5.38 -3.54
N CYS A 101 7.07 -4.42 -3.57
CA CYS A 101 5.96 -4.43 -4.52
C CYS A 101 6.49 -3.97 -5.89
N SER A 102 7.21 -4.87 -6.58
CA SER A 102 7.98 -4.51 -7.79
C SER A 102 7.15 -4.15 -9.01
N ALA A 103 5.89 -4.58 -9.05
CA ALA A 103 4.95 -4.24 -10.12
C ALA A 103 4.13 -2.96 -9.84
N LEU A 104 4.41 -2.24 -8.74
CA LEU A 104 3.58 -1.11 -8.34
C LEU A 104 3.62 0.00 -9.40
N GLU A 105 2.44 0.43 -9.83
CA GLU A 105 2.24 1.46 -10.86
C GLU A 105 1.49 2.67 -10.31
N THR A 106 0.49 2.45 -9.47
CA THR A 106 -0.42 3.51 -9.02
C THR A 106 -0.76 3.36 -7.54
N ILE A 107 -0.64 4.47 -6.82
CA ILE A 107 -1.16 4.65 -5.46
C ILE A 107 -2.12 5.82 -5.51
N LEU A 108 -3.37 5.61 -5.12
CA LEU A 108 -4.36 6.67 -4.97
C LEU A 108 -4.54 6.98 -3.48
N CYS A 109 -4.30 8.23 -3.13
CA CYS A 109 -4.46 8.76 -1.77
C CYS A 109 -5.59 9.80 -1.80
N PRO A 110 -6.83 9.42 -1.58
CA PRO A 110 -7.96 10.35 -1.67
C PRO A 110 -8.11 11.25 -0.43
N ASP A 111 -7.32 11.03 0.62
CA ASP A 111 -7.35 11.80 1.87
C ASP A 111 -6.86 13.23 1.67
N GLU A 112 -7.43 14.16 2.43
CA GLU A 112 -6.99 15.57 2.47
C GLU A 112 -5.70 15.75 3.29
N THR A 113 -5.37 14.80 4.15
CA THR A 113 -4.21 14.86 5.04
C THR A 113 -3.25 13.71 4.79
N PRO A 114 -1.93 13.98 4.60
CA PRO A 114 -0.95 12.91 4.42
C PRO A 114 -0.79 12.05 5.66
N ALA A 115 -0.90 10.73 5.51
CA ALA A 115 -0.53 9.78 6.57
C ALA A 115 0.96 9.90 6.93
N THR A 116 1.31 9.59 8.19
CA THR A 116 2.72 9.46 8.60
C THR A 116 3.32 8.21 7.98
N LEU A 117 4.50 8.33 7.35
CA LEU A 117 5.18 7.21 6.72
C LEU A 117 6.32 6.67 7.58
N GLY A 118 6.34 5.36 7.77
CA GLY A 118 7.51 4.64 8.26
C GLY A 118 8.60 4.56 7.19
N LYS A 119 9.84 4.27 7.60
CA LYS A 119 10.97 4.14 6.68
C LYS A 119 10.68 3.08 5.61
N GLY A 120 10.84 3.45 4.33
CA GLY A 120 10.60 2.54 3.21
C GLY A 120 9.14 2.08 3.07
N ALA A 121 8.17 2.87 3.55
CA ALA A 121 6.75 2.54 3.49
C ALA A 121 6.31 2.15 2.08
N PHE A 122 6.71 2.92 1.07
CA PHE A 122 6.60 2.57 -0.35
C PHE A 122 7.97 2.19 -0.92
N PRO A 123 8.02 1.48 -2.07
CA PRO A 123 9.28 1.21 -2.75
C PRO A 123 10.01 2.52 -3.06
N VAL A 124 11.24 2.68 -2.57
CA VAL A 124 12.10 3.81 -2.88
C VAL A 124 13.27 3.33 -3.73
N ALA A 125 13.70 4.15 -4.67
CA ALA A 125 14.94 3.95 -5.38
C ALA A 125 16.11 4.26 -4.43
N ASP A 126 16.46 3.33 -3.55
CA ASP A 126 17.74 3.36 -2.87
C ASP A 126 18.76 2.81 -3.86
N GLY A 127 19.86 3.48 -4.10
CA GLY A 127 20.84 3.19 -5.17
C GLY A 127 21.35 1.74 -5.25
N TRP A 128 20.75 0.78 -4.56
CA TRP A 128 21.12 -0.63 -4.47
C TRP A 128 20.03 -1.61 -4.89
N THR A 129 18.76 -1.21 -4.88
CA THR A 129 17.61 -2.09 -5.18
C THR A 129 16.63 -1.48 -6.18
N VAL A 130 17.12 -0.71 -7.14
CA VAL A 130 16.28 -0.11 -8.17
C VAL A 130 15.76 -1.19 -9.10
N THR A 131 14.63 -1.71 -8.76
CA THR A 131 13.67 -2.11 -9.78
C THR A 131 12.88 -0.85 -10.10
N ASN A 132 12.92 -0.38 -11.33
CA ASN A 132 12.19 0.75 -11.89
C ASN A 132 11.01 1.22 -11.03
N ALA A 133 11.25 2.15 -10.10
CA ALA A 133 10.16 2.80 -9.37
C ALA A 133 9.47 3.78 -10.33
N SER A 134 8.65 3.25 -11.22
CA SER A 134 7.83 4.05 -12.14
C SER A 134 6.41 4.24 -11.63
N TYR A 135 6.16 3.97 -10.33
CA TYR A 135 4.83 4.19 -9.77
C TYR A 135 4.55 5.68 -9.57
N ARG A 136 3.28 6.01 -9.55
CA ARG A 136 2.77 7.36 -9.32
C ARG A 136 1.84 7.36 -8.13
N ILE A 137 1.99 8.39 -7.29
CA ILE A 137 1.09 8.66 -6.16
C ILE A 137 0.18 9.80 -6.57
N TYR A 138 -1.11 9.57 -6.56
CA TYR A 138 -2.12 10.57 -6.87
C TYR A 138 -2.82 11.03 -5.61
N VAL A 139 -2.86 12.34 -5.41
CA VAL A 139 -3.44 13.02 -4.23
C VAL A 139 -4.42 14.09 -4.71
N PRO A 140 -5.35 14.59 -3.86
CA PRO A 140 -6.20 15.72 -4.23
C PRO A 140 -5.37 16.92 -4.71
N ASP A 141 -5.80 17.59 -5.77
CA ASP A 141 -5.01 18.66 -6.42
C ASP A 141 -4.67 19.78 -5.44
N GLU A 142 -5.62 20.18 -4.62
CA GLU A 142 -5.46 21.21 -3.60
C GLU A 142 -4.52 20.82 -2.46
N GLN A 143 -4.26 19.53 -2.28
CA GLN A 143 -3.36 18.99 -1.24
C GLN A 143 -1.96 18.64 -1.77
N LEU A 144 -1.70 18.85 -3.04
CA LEU A 144 -0.45 18.43 -3.69
C LEU A 144 0.81 18.94 -2.96
N GLU A 145 0.83 20.22 -2.56
CA GLU A 145 1.98 20.79 -1.83
C GLU A 145 2.07 20.27 -0.39
N THR A 146 0.95 20.01 0.27
CA THR A 146 0.90 19.40 1.60
C THR A 146 1.54 18.03 1.60
N TYR A 147 1.19 17.19 0.60
CA TYR A 147 1.79 15.86 0.44
C TYR A 147 3.28 15.91 0.08
N ARG A 148 3.71 16.84 -0.77
CA ARG A 148 5.12 17.04 -1.11
C ARG A 148 5.98 17.42 0.09
N GLN A 149 5.45 18.25 0.98
CA GLN A 149 6.13 18.65 2.22
C GLN A 149 6.15 17.51 3.24
N ALA A 150 5.05 16.76 3.36
CA ALA A 150 4.95 15.64 4.29
C ALA A 150 5.79 14.42 3.86
N TRP A 151 5.91 14.18 2.54
CA TRP A 151 6.61 13.02 1.96
C TRP A 151 7.76 13.46 1.03
N PRO A 152 8.79 14.14 1.55
CA PRO A 152 9.87 14.70 0.74
C PRO A 152 10.67 13.65 -0.02
N ASP A 153 10.86 12.45 0.54
CA ASP A 153 11.60 11.35 -0.09
C ASP A 153 10.92 10.79 -1.34
N TYR A 154 9.61 11.03 -1.47
CA TYR A 154 8.80 10.59 -2.63
C TYR A 154 8.56 11.71 -3.65
N TRP A 155 8.95 12.95 -3.31
CA TRP A 155 8.84 14.10 -4.20
C TRP A 155 10.16 14.46 -4.89
N ALA A 156 11.25 14.46 -4.14
CA ALA A 156 12.57 14.86 -4.60
C ALA A 156 13.41 13.61 -4.94
N ALA A 157 13.60 13.36 -6.22
CA ALA A 157 14.59 12.39 -6.65
C ALA A 157 16.01 12.93 -6.39
N PRO A 158 16.97 12.06 -5.98
CA PRO A 158 18.38 12.44 -5.99
C PRO A 158 18.79 12.88 -7.40
N SER A 159 19.60 13.92 -7.48
CA SER A 159 19.95 14.67 -8.70
C SER A 159 20.58 13.87 -9.84
N ASN A 160 20.89 12.60 -9.64
CA ASN A 160 21.58 11.73 -10.59
C ASN A 160 20.70 10.67 -11.27
N PHE A 161 19.40 10.62 -10.95
CA PHE A 161 18.46 9.72 -11.60
C PHE A 161 17.34 10.54 -12.24
N GLN A 162 16.98 10.21 -13.47
CA GLN A 162 15.78 10.72 -14.13
C GLN A 162 14.52 10.09 -13.47
N ILE A 163 14.35 10.31 -12.17
CA ILE A 163 13.12 9.91 -11.51
C ILE A 163 12.10 10.99 -11.82
N THR A 164 11.11 10.63 -12.58
CA THR A 164 9.89 11.41 -12.73
C THR A 164 9.30 11.65 -11.34
N LYS A 165 8.89 12.87 -11.09
CA LYS A 165 8.15 13.26 -9.87
C LYS A 165 7.10 12.20 -9.57
N VAL A 166 7.04 11.70 -8.34
CA VAL A 166 6.19 10.55 -7.97
C VAL A 166 4.80 10.99 -7.52
N ILE A 167 4.66 12.20 -6.96
CA ILE A 167 3.39 12.72 -6.44
C ILE A 167 2.74 13.67 -7.44
N TYR A 168 1.51 13.35 -7.82
CA TYR A 168 0.70 14.05 -8.81
C TYR A 168 -0.68 14.39 -8.26
N GLY A 169 -1.32 15.45 -8.77
CA GLY A 169 -2.73 15.70 -8.52
C GLY A 169 -3.65 14.69 -9.22
N ILE A 170 -4.81 14.41 -8.63
CA ILE A 170 -5.80 13.46 -9.18
C ILE A 170 -6.25 13.86 -10.59
N SER A 171 -6.39 15.16 -10.87
CA SER A 171 -6.77 15.65 -12.21
C SER A 171 -5.79 15.25 -13.31
N SER A 172 -4.56 14.89 -12.95
CA SER A 172 -3.52 14.43 -13.88
C SER A 172 -3.54 12.91 -14.12
N MET A 173 -4.46 12.16 -13.49
CA MET A 173 -4.61 10.73 -13.76
C MET A 173 -5.01 10.50 -15.21
N PRO A 174 -4.36 9.54 -15.90
CA PRO A 174 -4.84 9.12 -17.22
C PRO A 174 -6.28 8.61 -17.13
N THR A 175 -7.15 9.12 -17.97
CA THR A 175 -8.51 8.55 -18.15
C THR A 175 -8.38 7.13 -18.69
N GLN A 176 -9.01 6.17 -18.04
CA GLN A 176 -9.09 4.79 -18.53
C GLN A 176 -10.01 4.66 -19.72
#